data_298397743bde2c99e7969de586838c91
#
_entry.id   298397743bde2c99e7969de586838c91
#
_cell.length_a   1.000
_cell.length_b   1.000
_cell.length_c   1.000
_cell.angle_alpha   90.00
_cell.angle_beta   90.00
_cell.angle_gamma   90.00
#
_symmetry.space_group_name_H-M   'P 1'
#
loop_
_entity.id
_entity.type
_entity.pdbx_description
1 polymer ?
#
loop_
_entity_poly.entity_id
_entity_poly.type
_entity_poly.pdbx_seq_one_letter_code
_entity_poly.pdbx_strand_id
1 'polypeptide(L)'
;MDKNEAIIRYALQHRELDDLKVWLLNGGSIKDYFASHKQNIKLNLNQSTFSVTAKDAEKIVEKMMPVAFSKQDLMHLYFRLSEEKQMEWYPKVFPYYPDAIKVKEKPSSEEILEAVKRNHYLTIPRSFYDILSDVDLAECLFVNDYLMLKMPKERWNPTLAVLFSQRLADNGAYYDRICVPEGCQNEMYWKNLCKADGFYYRILPEKYQYILSEDLVLHTLQHSKSFIGTYHLFEVIPERLKTTKVSLLCCLKHFAAIRYLPKKYQCDRFYEVLSDHGQNSFLNEIDLKTISKDMFIKCIQRMKGNFDGKIPLNYWDEDMAVIVAGHIHTLKLIPKKWQTKNVFKSFLLKNGEKIDQIPSNMIDEDLCLTAMESNSFAALKHIPDEMKTDSFWEKVIKRGLFYKVSDLPEKYQVEAWKPEKCRSLSDIPEEIRDEDHVLDYLKALKHIIPIDFKDFQTQKICDYIMEQAENLNAKLWILKEIKPKFRRKLDMREVLTKCKGAVFIPGLTPDELKENLAVFPENILFVPDWYEEIKIPEKYFEPGQQLTLSDLLNYGKCS
;
A
#
# COMPACT_ATOMS: atom_id res chain seq x y z
N MET A 1 -4.48 -43.35 3.74
CA MET A 1 -4.35 -42.42 4.90
C MET A 1 -5.71 -42.35 5.55
N ASP A 2 -5.79 -42.65 6.83
CA ASP A 2 -7.04 -42.49 7.55
C ASP A 2 -7.24 -41.04 8.06
N LYS A 3 -8.45 -40.74 8.56
CA LYS A 3 -8.83 -39.42 9.04
C LYS A 3 -7.91 -38.92 10.18
N ASN A 4 -7.52 -39.79 11.09
CA ASN A 4 -6.66 -39.44 12.23
C ASN A 4 -5.23 -39.09 11.76
N GLU A 5 -4.71 -39.84 10.79
CA GLU A 5 -3.39 -39.53 10.18
C GLU A 5 -3.41 -38.17 9.49
N ALA A 6 -4.48 -37.83 8.75
CA ALA A 6 -4.61 -36.53 8.11
C ALA A 6 -4.68 -35.37 9.12
N ILE A 7 -5.46 -35.57 10.22
CA ILE A 7 -5.60 -34.58 11.30
C ILE A 7 -4.24 -34.33 11.97
N ILE A 8 -3.49 -35.36 12.32
CA ILE A 8 -2.19 -35.24 12.97
C ILE A 8 -1.16 -34.60 12.04
N ARG A 9 -1.15 -34.95 10.75
CA ARG A 9 -0.27 -34.33 9.74
C ARG A 9 -0.53 -32.84 9.64
N TYR A 10 -1.81 -32.46 9.55
CA TYR A 10 -2.20 -31.05 9.51
C TYR A 10 -1.79 -30.31 10.79
N ALA A 11 -2.01 -30.90 11.97
CA ALA A 11 -1.65 -30.33 13.25
C ALA A 11 -0.13 -30.14 13.41
N LEU A 12 0.69 -31.05 12.84
CA LEU A 12 2.15 -30.92 12.81
C LEU A 12 2.63 -29.80 11.86
N GLN A 13 1.92 -29.57 10.76
CA GLN A 13 2.23 -28.48 9.82
C GLN A 13 1.74 -27.12 10.32
N HIS A 14 0.79 -27.11 11.26
CA HIS A 14 0.21 -25.93 11.87
C HIS A 14 0.56 -25.91 13.37
N ARG A 15 0.32 -24.80 14.05
CA ARG A 15 0.80 -24.54 15.42
C ARG A 15 0.18 -25.40 16.54
N GLU A 16 -0.73 -26.31 16.20
CA GLU A 16 -1.52 -27.08 17.17
C GLU A 16 -0.70 -28.15 17.94
N LEU A 17 0.46 -28.53 17.45
CA LEU A 17 1.38 -29.46 18.10
C LEU A 17 2.77 -28.83 18.36
N ASP A 18 2.85 -27.55 18.55
CA ASP A 18 4.11 -26.83 18.84
C ASP A 18 4.78 -27.32 20.12
N ASP A 19 4.00 -27.68 21.14
CA ASP A 19 4.54 -28.25 22.39
C ASP A 19 5.27 -29.57 22.17
N LEU A 20 4.72 -30.44 21.34
CA LEU A 20 5.40 -31.66 20.91
C LEU A 20 6.70 -31.35 20.14
N LYS A 21 6.67 -30.37 19.24
CA LYS A 21 7.85 -29.96 18.47
C LYS A 21 8.96 -29.43 19.40
N VAL A 22 8.60 -28.56 20.36
CA VAL A 22 9.54 -28.03 21.37
C VAL A 22 10.12 -29.18 22.21
N TRP A 23 9.28 -30.12 22.66
CA TRP A 23 9.72 -31.28 23.43
C TRP A 23 10.77 -32.11 22.65
N LEU A 24 10.49 -32.43 21.39
CA LEU A 24 11.39 -33.19 20.53
C LEU A 24 12.71 -32.45 20.23
N LEU A 25 12.65 -31.16 19.96
CA LEU A 25 13.83 -30.30 19.72
C LEU A 25 14.73 -30.20 20.96
N ASN A 26 14.16 -30.27 22.16
CA ASN A 26 14.92 -30.32 23.42
C ASN A 26 15.44 -31.74 23.75
N GLY A 27 15.26 -32.72 22.87
CA GLY A 27 15.78 -34.08 23.03
C GLY A 27 14.82 -35.05 23.73
N GLY A 28 13.57 -34.67 23.93
CA GLY A 28 12.54 -35.57 24.47
C GLY A 28 12.09 -36.64 23.49
N SER A 29 11.53 -37.75 23.99
CA SER A 29 11.00 -38.83 23.14
C SER A 29 9.51 -38.66 22.85
N ILE A 30 9.05 -39.17 21.70
CA ILE A 30 7.63 -39.18 21.30
C ILE A 30 6.81 -39.95 22.32
N LYS A 31 7.32 -41.12 22.75
CA LYS A 31 6.65 -41.99 23.71
C LYS A 31 6.42 -41.29 25.06
N ASP A 32 7.43 -40.62 25.60
CA ASP A 32 7.30 -39.94 26.89
C ASP A 32 6.35 -38.73 26.83
N TYR A 33 6.34 -38.02 25.70
CA TYR A 33 5.37 -36.94 25.48
C TYR A 33 3.95 -37.45 25.54
N PHE A 34 3.61 -38.51 24.77
CA PHE A 34 2.25 -39.03 24.73
C PHE A 34 1.87 -39.83 25.99
N ALA A 35 2.83 -40.42 26.69
CA ALA A 35 2.60 -41.08 27.96
C ALA A 35 2.10 -40.11 29.06
N SER A 36 2.51 -38.83 28.96
CA SER A 36 2.03 -37.77 29.87
C SER A 36 0.58 -37.35 29.60
N HIS A 37 0.06 -37.60 28.41
CA HIS A 37 -1.31 -37.30 27.97
C HIS A 37 -2.24 -38.50 28.18
N LYS A 38 -2.88 -38.61 29.37
CA LYS A 38 -3.75 -39.72 29.74
C LYS A 38 -5.08 -39.79 28.98
N GLN A 39 -5.41 -38.83 28.13
CA GLN A 39 -6.69 -38.67 27.43
C GLN A 39 -6.48 -38.35 25.94
N ASN A 40 -7.58 -38.26 25.20
CA ASN A 40 -7.58 -37.83 23.80
C ASN A 40 -6.96 -36.46 23.64
N ILE A 41 -6.12 -36.29 22.61
CA ILE A 41 -5.60 -35.00 22.20
C ILE A 41 -6.72 -34.25 21.47
N LYS A 42 -7.07 -33.07 21.95
CA LYS A 42 -8.03 -32.16 21.30
C LYS A 42 -7.25 -31.16 20.45
N LEU A 43 -7.55 -31.14 19.16
CA LEU A 43 -6.94 -30.27 18.18
C LEU A 43 -8.00 -29.35 17.60
N ASN A 44 -7.80 -28.04 17.68
CA ASN A 44 -8.70 -27.03 17.12
C ASN A 44 -8.22 -26.63 15.73
N LEU A 45 -8.83 -27.19 14.70
CA LEU A 45 -8.44 -26.97 13.31
C LEU A 45 -9.60 -26.28 12.57
N ASN A 46 -9.33 -25.11 12.00
CA ASN A 46 -10.31 -24.36 11.18
C ASN A 46 -11.72 -24.25 11.82
N GLN A 47 -11.79 -23.83 13.09
CA GLN A 47 -13.03 -23.67 13.88
C GLN A 47 -13.73 -24.99 14.27
N SER A 48 -13.14 -26.14 13.97
CA SER A 48 -13.64 -27.47 14.39
C SER A 48 -12.68 -28.09 15.39
N THR A 49 -13.24 -28.79 16.42
CA THR A 49 -12.45 -29.52 17.40
C THR A 49 -12.42 -31.00 17.02
N PHE A 50 -11.23 -31.52 16.81
CA PHE A 50 -10.97 -32.92 16.53
C PHE A 50 -10.39 -33.58 17.79
N SER A 51 -10.75 -34.87 18.01
CA SER A 51 -10.26 -35.65 19.15
C SER A 51 -9.57 -36.90 18.62
N VAL A 52 -8.28 -37.05 18.91
CA VAL A 52 -7.48 -38.24 18.54
C VAL A 52 -6.94 -38.86 19.82
N THR A 53 -6.99 -40.19 19.94
CA THR A 53 -6.44 -40.85 21.14
C THR A 53 -4.92 -40.63 21.19
N ALA A 54 -4.37 -40.49 22.39
CA ALA A 54 -2.92 -40.31 22.55
C ALA A 54 -2.12 -41.46 21.94
N LYS A 55 -2.65 -42.69 22.04
CA LYS A 55 -2.02 -43.91 21.46
C LYS A 55 -2.01 -43.90 19.92
N ASP A 56 -3.09 -43.43 19.29
CA ASP A 56 -3.12 -43.32 17.83
C ASP A 56 -2.23 -42.17 17.35
N ALA A 57 -2.26 -41.03 18.06
CA ALA A 57 -1.38 -39.88 17.77
C ALA A 57 0.11 -40.26 17.89
N GLU A 58 0.50 -41.01 18.95
CA GLU A 58 1.88 -41.53 19.12
C GLU A 58 2.30 -42.38 17.92
N LYS A 59 1.51 -43.40 17.54
CA LYS A 59 1.81 -44.24 16.38
C LYS A 59 1.93 -43.49 15.06
N ILE A 60 1.03 -42.52 14.86
CA ILE A 60 1.04 -41.68 13.64
C ILE A 60 2.31 -40.81 13.61
N VAL A 61 2.63 -40.17 14.73
CA VAL A 61 3.84 -39.32 14.81
C VAL A 61 5.10 -40.15 14.64
N GLU A 62 5.21 -41.33 15.29
CA GLU A 62 6.35 -42.24 15.11
C GLU A 62 6.54 -42.66 13.64
N LYS A 63 5.44 -42.96 12.94
CA LYS A 63 5.46 -43.30 11.50
C LYS A 63 5.93 -42.15 10.62
N MET A 64 5.69 -40.90 11.07
CA MET A 64 5.98 -39.69 10.29
C MET A 64 7.37 -39.10 10.57
N MET A 65 8.06 -39.55 11.62
CA MET A 65 9.39 -39.02 11.95
C MET A 65 10.49 -39.64 11.06
N PRO A 66 11.49 -38.88 10.62
CA PRO A 66 11.81 -37.54 11.07
C PRO A 66 10.93 -36.47 10.38
N VAL A 67 10.10 -35.80 11.14
CA VAL A 67 9.39 -34.62 10.64
C VAL A 67 10.42 -33.52 10.42
N ALA A 68 10.56 -33.06 9.20
CA ALA A 68 11.36 -31.88 8.90
C ALA A 68 10.66 -30.63 9.46
N PHE A 69 11.30 -29.97 10.41
CA PHE A 69 10.83 -28.67 10.90
C PHE A 69 11.01 -27.63 9.79
N SER A 70 9.97 -26.89 9.48
CA SER A 70 10.08 -25.79 8.53
C SER A 70 10.94 -24.66 9.12
N LYS A 71 11.52 -23.82 8.26
CA LYS A 71 12.23 -22.60 8.70
C LYS A 71 11.34 -21.70 9.58
N GLN A 72 10.05 -21.62 9.26
CA GLN A 72 9.07 -20.85 10.06
C GLN A 72 8.84 -21.49 11.43
N ASP A 73 8.78 -22.81 11.53
CA ASP A 73 8.70 -23.52 12.80
C ASP A 73 9.90 -23.22 13.69
N LEU A 74 11.12 -23.29 13.16
CA LEU A 74 12.34 -22.98 13.91
C LEU A 74 12.35 -21.55 14.43
N MET A 75 11.98 -20.57 13.61
CA MET A 75 11.90 -19.17 14.02
C MET A 75 10.86 -18.96 15.11
N HIS A 76 9.69 -19.58 15.00
CA HIS A 76 8.61 -19.44 15.95
C HIS A 76 8.89 -20.16 17.28
N LEU A 77 9.53 -21.32 17.26
CA LEU A 77 9.78 -22.15 18.43
C LEU A 77 11.11 -21.82 19.14
N TYR A 78 12.00 -21.08 18.48
CA TYR A 78 13.36 -20.83 18.96
C TYR A 78 13.45 -20.38 20.42
N PHE A 79 12.67 -19.39 20.81
CA PHE A 79 12.67 -18.87 22.21
C PHE A 79 11.97 -19.79 23.22
N ARG A 80 11.35 -20.86 22.77
CA ARG A 80 10.73 -21.90 23.62
C ARG A 80 11.66 -23.09 23.86
N LEU A 81 12.82 -23.13 23.19
CA LEU A 81 13.84 -24.15 23.40
C LEU A 81 14.61 -23.89 24.70
N SER A 82 15.27 -24.93 25.22
CA SER A 82 16.23 -24.76 26.32
C SER A 82 17.39 -23.85 25.90
N GLU A 83 18.02 -23.16 26.87
CA GLU A 83 19.14 -22.25 26.62
C GLU A 83 20.28 -22.94 25.84
N GLU A 84 20.59 -24.19 26.19
CA GLU A 84 21.58 -25.00 25.49
C GLU A 84 21.22 -25.18 24.01
N LYS A 85 19.97 -25.51 23.71
CA LYS A 85 19.49 -25.69 22.33
C LYS A 85 19.38 -24.36 21.59
N GLN A 86 19.01 -23.28 22.27
CA GLN A 86 19.03 -21.94 21.66
C GLN A 86 20.44 -21.57 21.22
N MET A 87 21.47 -21.82 22.03
CA MET A 87 22.86 -21.54 21.68
C MET A 87 23.38 -22.45 20.57
N GLU A 88 23.03 -23.74 20.57
CA GLU A 88 23.37 -24.67 19.47
C GLU A 88 22.81 -24.20 18.12
N TRP A 89 21.58 -23.68 18.13
CA TRP A 89 20.87 -23.28 16.91
C TRP A 89 21.09 -21.82 16.51
N TYR A 90 21.68 -21.00 17.39
CA TYR A 90 21.94 -19.59 17.13
C TYR A 90 22.58 -19.30 15.77
N PRO A 91 23.66 -19.94 15.34
CA PRO A 91 24.31 -19.65 14.06
C PRO A 91 23.41 -19.91 12.84
N LYS A 92 22.45 -20.81 13.00
CA LYS A 92 21.49 -21.16 11.92
C LYS A 92 20.27 -20.25 11.89
N VAL A 93 19.86 -19.70 13.05
CA VAL A 93 18.66 -18.89 13.22
C VAL A 93 18.93 -17.40 13.05
N PHE A 94 20.04 -16.91 13.60
CA PHE A 94 20.39 -15.49 13.59
C PHE A 94 20.42 -14.85 12.18
N PRO A 95 20.91 -15.49 11.11
CA PRO A 95 20.88 -14.94 9.76
C PRO A 95 19.47 -14.60 9.23
N TYR A 96 18.43 -15.18 9.84
CA TYR A 96 17.04 -15.00 9.42
C TYR A 96 16.18 -14.32 10.47
N TYR A 97 16.59 -14.37 11.74
CA TYR A 97 15.85 -13.85 12.88
C TYR A 97 16.80 -13.08 13.83
N PRO A 98 16.96 -11.79 13.60
CA PRO A 98 17.89 -10.95 14.37
C PRO A 98 17.64 -10.93 15.87
N ASP A 99 16.37 -11.11 16.30
CA ASP A 99 16.01 -11.21 17.70
C ASP A 99 16.70 -12.36 18.45
N ALA A 100 17.21 -13.36 17.74
CA ALA A 100 18.00 -14.46 18.31
C ALA A 100 19.24 -13.95 19.08
N ILE A 101 19.74 -12.74 18.79
CA ILE A 101 20.88 -12.15 19.51
C ILE A 101 20.64 -12.04 21.02
N LYS A 102 19.35 -11.95 21.44
CA LYS A 102 18.98 -11.81 22.85
C LYS A 102 19.36 -13.00 23.74
N VAL A 103 19.65 -14.17 23.15
CA VAL A 103 20.08 -15.36 23.92
C VAL A 103 21.56 -15.34 24.23
N LYS A 104 22.36 -14.48 23.58
CA LYS A 104 23.78 -14.33 23.91
C LYS A 104 23.96 -13.43 25.15
N GLU A 105 24.74 -13.90 26.12
CA GLU A 105 25.15 -13.06 27.24
C GLU A 105 26.07 -11.91 26.81
N LYS A 106 27.00 -12.21 25.91
CA LYS A 106 28.04 -11.28 25.44
C LYS A 106 28.17 -11.38 23.91
N PRO A 107 27.24 -10.75 23.15
CA PRO A 107 27.42 -10.63 21.71
C PRO A 107 28.58 -9.67 21.38
N SER A 108 29.12 -9.74 20.18
CA SER A 108 30.04 -8.71 19.69
C SER A 108 29.28 -7.42 19.32
N SER A 109 30.00 -6.28 19.29
CA SER A 109 29.46 -5.00 18.80
C SER A 109 28.92 -5.13 17.37
N GLU A 110 29.63 -5.86 16.50
CA GLU A 110 29.23 -6.09 15.12
C GLU A 110 27.94 -6.91 15.01
N GLU A 111 27.76 -7.95 15.83
CA GLU A 111 26.54 -8.74 15.86
C GLU A 111 25.33 -7.90 16.30
N ILE A 112 25.50 -7.03 17.30
CA ILE A 112 24.43 -6.14 17.76
C ILE A 112 24.05 -5.17 16.64
N LEU A 113 25.03 -4.53 16.02
CA LEU A 113 24.80 -3.57 14.93
C LEU A 113 24.12 -4.24 13.74
N GLU A 114 24.55 -5.45 13.36
CA GLU A 114 23.93 -6.23 12.29
C GLU A 114 22.49 -6.58 12.60
N ALA A 115 22.21 -7.02 13.83
CA ALA A 115 20.84 -7.33 14.27
C ALA A 115 19.93 -6.11 14.20
N VAL A 116 20.38 -4.94 14.67
CA VAL A 116 19.64 -3.68 14.61
C VAL A 116 19.39 -3.23 13.17
N LYS A 117 20.38 -3.34 12.29
CA LYS A 117 20.24 -3.00 10.86
C LYS A 117 19.22 -3.89 10.12
N ARG A 118 19.08 -5.13 10.53
CA ARG A 118 18.12 -6.08 9.93
C ARG A 118 16.70 -5.95 10.51
N ASN A 119 16.58 -5.56 11.77
CA ASN A 119 15.30 -5.37 12.44
C ASN A 119 15.25 -3.99 13.11
N HIS A 120 14.67 -3.01 12.43
CA HIS A 120 14.55 -1.62 12.88
C HIS A 120 13.64 -1.45 14.11
N TYR A 121 12.97 -2.50 14.57
CA TYR A 121 12.16 -2.52 15.79
C TYR A 121 12.78 -3.38 16.90
N LEU A 122 14.01 -3.86 16.70
CA LEU A 122 14.69 -4.70 17.65
C LEU A 122 14.92 -3.94 18.97
N THR A 123 14.42 -4.50 20.06
CA THR A 123 14.80 -4.06 21.41
C THR A 123 15.96 -4.91 21.91
N ILE A 124 17.00 -4.27 22.44
CA ILE A 124 18.18 -4.97 22.97
C ILE A 124 18.19 -4.91 24.51
N PRO A 125 18.78 -5.91 25.20
CA PRO A 125 19.00 -5.90 26.64
C PRO A 125 19.84 -4.69 27.09
N ARG A 126 19.64 -4.24 28.34
CA ARG A 126 20.36 -3.08 28.87
C ARG A 126 21.90 -3.25 28.82
N SER A 127 22.39 -4.45 29.12
CA SER A 127 23.81 -4.80 29.08
C SER A 127 24.47 -4.62 27.70
N PHE A 128 23.70 -4.67 26.59
CA PHE A 128 24.24 -4.53 25.25
C PHE A 128 24.63 -3.08 24.92
N TYR A 129 24.01 -2.09 25.58
CA TYR A 129 24.42 -0.69 25.39
C TYR A 129 25.86 -0.44 25.88
N ASP A 130 26.32 -1.20 26.89
CA ASP A 130 27.67 -1.06 27.44
C ASP A 130 28.75 -1.76 26.56
N ILE A 131 28.34 -2.70 25.71
CA ILE A 131 29.22 -3.39 24.78
C ILE A 131 29.53 -2.51 23.55
N LEU A 132 28.57 -1.71 23.12
CA LEU A 132 28.69 -0.87 21.92
C LEU A 132 29.66 0.32 22.18
N SER A 133 30.54 0.61 21.22
CA SER A 133 31.25 1.89 21.18
C SER A 133 30.28 3.05 20.95
N ASP A 134 30.69 4.30 21.24
CA ASP A 134 29.84 5.48 20.96
C ASP A 134 29.52 5.61 19.46
N VAL A 135 30.43 5.18 18.58
CA VAL A 135 30.23 5.20 17.13
C VAL A 135 29.18 4.19 16.70
N ASP A 136 29.30 2.92 17.20
CA ASP A 136 28.35 1.85 16.85
C ASP A 136 26.99 2.14 17.47
N LEU A 137 26.96 2.68 18.69
CA LEU A 137 25.72 3.07 19.36
C LEU A 137 25.02 4.23 18.62
N ALA A 138 25.75 5.24 18.16
CA ALA A 138 25.18 6.31 17.34
C ALA A 138 24.56 5.77 16.04
N GLU A 139 25.19 4.78 15.42
CA GLU A 139 24.65 4.11 14.24
C GLU A 139 23.39 3.29 14.58
N CYS A 140 23.40 2.54 15.68
CA CYS A 140 22.23 1.79 16.13
C CYS A 140 21.04 2.71 16.44
N LEU A 141 21.26 3.85 17.11
CA LEU A 141 20.23 4.85 17.43
C LEU A 141 19.69 5.53 16.15
N PHE A 142 20.54 5.73 15.15
CA PHE A 142 20.14 6.27 13.86
C PHE A 142 19.28 5.28 13.06
N VAL A 143 19.59 4.00 13.10
CA VAL A 143 18.83 2.95 12.37
C VAL A 143 17.52 2.64 13.08
N ASN A 144 17.49 2.68 14.42
CA ASN A 144 16.35 2.29 15.25
C ASN A 144 16.16 3.29 16.42
N ASP A 145 15.30 4.26 16.20
CA ASP A 145 15.01 5.32 17.18
C ASP A 145 14.33 4.83 18.47
N TYR A 146 13.66 3.66 18.44
CA TYR A 146 13.12 3.03 19.65
C TYR A 146 14.18 2.72 20.71
N LEU A 147 15.43 2.52 20.28
CA LEU A 147 16.54 2.27 21.20
C LEU A 147 16.80 3.49 22.09
N MET A 148 16.60 4.72 21.62
CA MET A 148 16.74 5.94 22.43
C MET A 148 15.80 5.95 23.62
N LEU A 149 14.58 5.44 23.47
CA LEU A 149 13.57 5.40 24.53
C LEU A 149 13.92 4.39 25.63
N LYS A 150 14.74 3.40 25.33
CA LYS A 150 15.13 2.30 26.23
C LYS A 150 16.55 2.42 26.76
N MET A 151 17.35 3.29 26.15
CA MET A 151 18.75 3.47 26.53
C MET A 151 18.86 4.08 27.92
N PRO A 152 19.76 3.56 28.78
CA PRO A 152 20.06 4.16 30.10
C PRO A 152 20.55 5.60 29.95
N LYS A 153 20.06 6.51 30.80
CA LYS A 153 20.46 7.93 30.75
C LYS A 153 21.97 8.11 30.98
N GLU A 154 22.55 7.25 31.80
CA GLU A 154 23.96 7.23 32.16
C GLU A 154 24.87 6.88 30.95
N ARG A 155 24.30 6.24 29.95
CA ARG A 155 25.03 5.87 28.71
C ARG A 155 25.21 7.06 27.76
N TRP A 156 24.39 8.10 27.90
CA TRP A 156 24.55 9.33 27.15
C TRP A 156 25.79 10.11 27.63
N ASN A 157 26.58 10.61 26.69
CA ASN A 157 27.66 11.53 26.88
C ASN A 157 27.70 12.54 25.71
N PRO A 158 28.43 13.68 25.82
CA PRO A 158 28.50 14.68 24.77
C PRO A 158 29.06 14.15 23.43
N THR A 159 29.98 13.19 23.48
CA THR A 159 30.55 12.57 22.26
C THR A 159 29.50 11.77 21.51
N LEU A 160 28.77 10.90 22.20
CA LEU A 160 27.67 10.12 21.61
C LEU A 160 26.58 11.04 21.04
N ALA A 161 26.21 12.11 21.76
CA ALA A 161 25.22 13.06 21.27
C ALA A 161 25.65 13.74 19.97
N VAL A 162 26.93 14.15 19.85
CA VAL A 162 27.48 14.74 18.63
C VAL A 162 27.54 13.72 17.49
N LEU A 163 28.00 12.50 17.74
CA LEU A 163 28.04 11.43 16.72
C LEU A 163 26.65 11.11 16.19
N PHE A 164 25.67 10.96 17.05
CA PHE A 164 24.28 10.71 16.66
C PHE A 164 23.72 11.87 15.84
N SER A 165 23.87 13.13 16.30
CA SER A 165 23.42 14.30 15.54
C SER A 165 24.14 14.46 14.20
N GLN A 166 25.41 14.05 14.10
CA GLN A 166 26.16 14.04 12.84
C GLN A 166 25.55 13.02 11.86
N ARG A 167 25.15 11.83 12.33
CA ARG A 167 24.44 10.85 11.48
C ARG A 167 23.12 11.41 10.92
N LEU A 168 22.38 12.15 11.74
CA LEU A 168 21.18 12.85 11.26
C LEU A 168 21.50 13.87 10.19
N ALA A 169 22.56 14.69 10.40
CA ALA A 169 22.99 15.71 9.45
C ALA A 169 23.42 15.10 8.12
N ASP A 170 24.25 14.05 8.13
CA ASP A 170 24.79 13.39 6.95
C ASP A 170 23.68 12.75 6.08
N ASN A 171 22.55 12.40 6.69
CA ASN A 171 21.42 11.75 6.02
C ASN A 171 20.22 12.68 5.76
N GLY A 172 20.24 13.93 6.22
CA GLY A 172 19.09 14.84 6.17
C GLY A 172 17.85 14.23 6.86
N ALA A 173 18.07 13.57 7.99
CA ALA A 173 17.03 12.82 8.69
C ALA A 173 16.40 13.64 9.83
N TYR A 174 15.12 13.44 10.04
CA TYR A 174 14.33 14.05 11.10
C TYR A 174 13.70 12.98 12.00
N TYR A 175 13.78 13.18 13.31
CA TYR A 175 13.11 12.36 14.30
C TYR A 175 12.23 13.23 15.20
N ASP A 176 10.96 12.83 15.37
CA ASP A 176 9.97 13.56 16.18
C ASP A 176 10.35 13.60 17.67
N ARG A 177 11.09 12.60 18.13
CA ARG A 177 11.44 12.41 19.55
C ARG A 177 12.92 12.13 19.72
N ILE A 178 13.67 13.18 20.05
CA ILE A 178 15.08 13.03 20.42
C ILE A 178 15.17 13.14 21.95
N CYS A 179 15.60 12.04 22.60
CA CYS A 179 15.67 11.92 24.06
C CYS A 179 17.10 12.14 24.59
N VAL A 180 17.91 12.97 23.95
CA VAL A 180 19.28 13.29 24.44
C VAL A 180 19.19 14.19 25.68
N PRO A 181 19.81 13.80 26.83
CA PRO A 181 19.82 14.62 28.04
C PRO A 181 20.44 16.01 27.79
N GLU A 182 19.89 17.05 28.41
CA GLU A 182 20.35 18.45 28.25
C GLU A 182 21.84 18.64 28.51
N GLY A 183 22.39 17.98 29.52
CA GLY A 183 23.82 18.01 29.87
C GLY A 183 24.75 17.45 28.78
N CYS A 184 24.23 16.70 27.81
CA CYS A 184 24.97 16.15 26.68
C CYS A 184 24.84 16.99 25.41
N GLN A 185 23.96 17.99 25.41
CA GLN A 185 23.67 18.85 24.27
C GLN A 185 24.65 20.04 24.25
N ASN A 186 25.57 20.06 23.29
CA ASN A 186 26.52 21.17 23.09
C ASN A 186 26.25 21.89 21.75
N GLU A 187 27.08 22.90 21.45
CA GLU A 187 26.97 23.69 20.22
C GLU A 187 27.03 22.82 18.96
N MET A 188 27.96 21.87 18.90
CA MET A 188 28.14 20.99 17.74
C MET A 188 26.92 20.09 17.53
N TYR A 189 26.36 19.56 18.62
CA TYR A 189 25.12 18.78 18.57
C TYR A 189 23.98 19.59 17.92
N TRP A 190 23.73 20.83 18.38
CA TRP A 190 22.68 21.67 17.82
C TRP A 190 22.95 22.10 16.39
N LYS A 191 24.21 22.40 16.07
CA LYS A 191 24.63 22.74 14.69
C LYS A 191 24.36 21.58 13.73
N ASN A 192 24.64 20.36 14.13
CA ASN A 192 24.35 19.15 13.36
C ASN A 192 22.84 18.92 13.19
N LEU A 193 22.05 19.06 14.24
CA LEU A 193 20.60 18.96 14.14
C LEU A 193 20.02 20.00 13.17
N CYS A 194 20.43 21.25 13.28
CA CYS A 194 20.01 22.29 12.35
C CYS A 194 20.41 21.97 10.90
N LYS A 195 21.58 21.35 10.66
CA LYS A 195 21.96 20.87 9.33
C LYS A 195 21.06 19.75 8.82
N ALA A 196 20.61 18.86 9.73
CA ALA A 196 19.78 17.72 9.38
C ALA A 196 18.40 18.14 8.89
N ASP A 197 17.71 19.01 9.63
CA ASP A 197 16.35 19.41 9.28
C ASP A 197 15.94 20.79 9.86
N GLY A 198 15.09 21.49 9.11
CA GLY A 198 14.57 22.80 9.48
C GLY A 198 13.69 22.82 10.73
N PHE A 199 13.10 21.70 11.13
CA PHE A 199 12.30 21.60 12.35
C PHE A 199 13.12 21.92 13.61
N TYR A 200 14.41 21.55 13.62
CA TYR A 200 15.27 21.74 14.80
C TYR A 200 15.55 23.22 15.11
N TYR A 201 15.34 24.14 14.17
CA TYR A 201 15.42 25.58 14.42
C TYR A 201 14.33 26.07 15.40
N ARG A 202 13.17 25.41 15.43
CA ARG A 202 12.06 25.76 16.36
C ARG A 202 12.39 25.42 17.81
N ILE A 203 13.14 24.37 18.02
CA ILE A 203 13.48 23.86 19.33
C ILE A 203 14.90 24.22 19.75
N LEU A 204 15.64 24.99 18.93
CA LEU A 204 16.98 25.46 19.23
C LEU A 204 16.95 26.37 20.46
N PRO A 205 17.65 26.02 21.57
CA PRO A 205 17.69 26.83 22.77
C PRO A 205 18.26 28.23 22.49
N GLU A 206 17.75 29.24 23.20
CA GLU A 206 18.14 30.65 23.02
C GLU A 206 19.66 30.84 23.14
N LYS A 207 20.31 30.16 24.08
CA LYS A 207 21.77 30.19 24.32
C LYS A 207 22.59 29.74 23.09
N TYR A 208 21.98 29.06 22.10
CA TYR A 208 22.66 28.60 20.89
C TYR A 208 22.20 29.35 19.62
N GLN A 209 21.34 30.35 19.69
CA GLN A 209 20.88 31.09 18.51
C GLN A 209 22.00 31.79 17.73
N TYR A 210 23.13 32.04 18.36
CA TYR A 210 24.31 32.64 17.70
C TYR A 210 24.93 31.74 16.61
N ILE A 211 24.66 30.41 16.62
CA ILE A 211 25.14 29.51 15.56
C ILE A 211 24.45 29.73 14.20
N LEU A 212 23.31 30.43 14.22
CA LEU A 212 22.51 30.66 13.01
C LEU A 212 23.23 31.60 12.03
N SER A 213 23.57 31.06 10.88
CA SER A 213 24.17 31.77 9.76
C SER A 213 23.41 31.50 8.45
N GLU A 214 23.60 32.35 7.44
CA GLU A 214 23.03 32.13 6.12
C GLU A 214 23.52 30.81 5.52
N ASP A 215 24.80 30.48 5.66
CA ASP A 215 25.37 29.23 5.14
C ASP A 215 24.73 27.99 5.80
N LEU A 216 24.49 28.04 7.12
CA LEU A 216 23.79 26.94 7.83
C LEU A 216 22.36 26.78 7.30
N VAL A 217 21.63 27.88 7.14
CA VAL A 217 20.26 27.87 6.60
C VAL A 217 20.22 27.31 5.18
N LEU A 218 21.14 27.78 4.31
CA LEU A 218 21.23 27.31 2.92
C LEU A 218 21.59 25.81 2.86
N HIS A 219 22.52 25.36 3.71
CA HIS A 219 22.88 23.95 3.81
C HIS A 219 21.65 23.12 4.16
N THR A 220 20.91 23.50 5.20
CA THR A 220 19.67 22.82 5.62
C THR A 220 18.65 22.77 4.49
N LEU A 221 18.41 23.90 3.83
CA LEU A 221 17.49 23.96 2.69
C LEU A 221 17.91 23.06 1.53
N GLN A 222 19.21 22.87 1.29
CA GLN A 222 19.70 22.03 0.19
C GLN A 222 19.58 20.52 0.50
N HIS A 223 19.83 20.12 1.74
CA HIS A 223 20.03 18.71 2.12
C HIS A 223 18.87 18.10 2.89
N SER A 224 18.03 18.89 3.61
CA SER A 224 16.85 18.36 4.30
C SER A 224 15.91 17.68 3.34
N LYS A 225 15.51 16.46 3.68
CA LYS A 225 14.50 15.65 2.96
C LYS A 225 13.08 15.96 3.41
N SER A 226 12.92 16.65 4.53
CA SER A 226 11.62 16.99 5.11
C SER A 226 11.01 18.22 4.43
N PHE A 227 9.84 18.00 3.83
CA PHE A 227 9.04 19.07 3.25
C PHE A 227 8.52 20.04 4.33
N ILE A 228 8.09 19.50 5.46
CA ILE A 228 7.58 20.27 6.61
C ILE A 228 8.69 21.08 7.27
N GLY A 229 9.90 20.53 7.37
CA GLY A 229 11.06 21.21 7.93
C GLY A 229 11.40 22.51 7.21
N THR A 230 11.28 22.56 5.88
CA THR A 230 11.53 23.78 5.09
C THR A 230 10.57 24.92 5.42
N TYR A 231 9.27 24.60 5.58
CA TYR A 231 8.26 25.57 5.95
C TYR A 231 8.52 26.15 7.35
N HIS A 232 8.73 25.29 8.34
CA HIS A 232 9.00 25.70 9.72
C HIS A 232 10.32 26.44 9.86
N LEU A 233 11.34 26.08 9.09
CA LEU A 233 12.59 26.81 9.06
C LEU A 233 12.36 28.30 8.72
N PHE A 234 11.63 28.59 7.63
CA PHE A 234 11.43 29.96 7.16
C PHE A 234 10.56 30.80 8.08
N GLU A 235 9.64 30.15 8.83
CA GLU A 235 8.84 30.79 9.88
C GLU A 235 9.71 31.35 11.00
N VAL A 236 10.70 30.56 11.48
CA VAL A 236 11.41 30.84 12.73
C VAL A 236 12.77 31.51 12.60
N ILE A 237 13.40 31.50 11.40
CA ILE A 237 14.69 32.16 11.22
C ILE A 237 14.56 33.67 11.35
N PRO A 238 15.59 34.36 11.95
CA PRO A 238 15.60 35.80 12.06
C PRO A 238 15.50 36.51 10.70
N GLU A 239 14.83 37.67 10.65
CA GLU A 239 14.67 38.48 9.43
C GLU A 239 15.99 38.78 8.69
N ARG A 240 17.09 38.98 9.43
CA ARG A 240 18.42 39.21 8.86
C ARG A 240 18.92 38.07 7.97
N LEU A 241 18.42 36.83 8.23
CA LEU A 241 18.77 35.62 7.45
C LEU A 241 17.81 35.35 6.30
N LYS A 242 16.69 36.08 6.22
CA LYS A 242 15.76 35.99 5.08
C LYS A 242 16.27 36.80 3.92
N THR A 243 17.45 36.44 3.42
CA THR A 243 18.04 37.05 2.21
C THR A 243 17.24 36.66 0.96
N THR A 244 17.50 37.30 -0.18
CA THR A 244 16.83 36.94 -1.45
C THR A 244 17.05 35.46 -1.79
N LYS A 245 18.28 34.96 -1.61
CA LYS A 245 18.66 33.58 -1.91
C LYS A 245 17.92 32.56 -1.02
N VAL A 246 17.91 32.81 0.29
CA VAL A 246 17.20 31.97 1.27
C VAL A 246 15.70 32.01 0.99
N SER A 247 15.12 33.20 0.80
CA SER A 247 13.70 33.40 0.53
C SER A 247 13.25 32.67 -0.73
N LEU A 248 14.00 32.80 -1.82
CA LEU A 248 13.69 32.13 -3.07
C LEU A 248 13.78 30.62 -2.95
N LEU A 249 14.85 30.10 -2.34
CA LEU A 249 15.03 28.66 -2.17
C LEU A 249 13.93 28.03 -1.28
N CYS A 250 13.54 28.72 -0.19
CA CYS A 250 12.41 28.29 0.65
C CYS A 250 11.10 28.21 -0.14
N CYS A 251 10.75 29.26 -0.88
CA CYS A 251 9.51 29.30 -1.64
C CYS A 251 9.50 28.30 -2.80
N LEU A 252 10.65 28.01 -3.42
CA LEU A 252 10.77 26.99 -4.46
C LEU A 252 10.59 25.58 -3.91
N LYS A 253 11.08 25.31 -2.70
CA LYS A 253 10.87 24.02 -2.03
C LYS A 253 9.46 23.86 -1.47
N HIS A 254 8.90 24.93 -0.91
CA HIS A 254 7.59 24.92 -0.30
C HIS A 254 6.85 26.23 -0.53
N PHE A 255 5.89 26.22 -1.44
CA PHE A 255 5.17 27.44 -1.85
C PHE A 255 4.52 28.19 -0.68
N ALA A 256 4.02 27.50 0.36
CA ALA A 256 3.41 28.16 1.52
C ALA A 256 4.42 28.95 2.39
N ALA A 257 5.74 28.75 2.21
CA ALA A 257 6.75 29.57 2.87
C ALA A 257 6.63 31.06 2.48
N ILE A 258 5.98 31.36 1.35
CA ILE A 258 5.72 32.72 0.90
C ILE A 258 4.92 33.57 1.89
N ARG A 259 4.14 32.96 2.80
CA ARG A 259 3.43 33.63 3.89
C ARG A 259 4.38 34.41 4.81
N TYR A 260 5.62 33.93 4.95
CA TYR A 260 6.65 34.53 5.80
C TYR A 260 7.66 35.37 5.00
N LEU A 261 7.34 35.64 3.71
CA LEU A 261 8.22 36.41 2.82
C LEU A 261 8.30 37.88 3.29
N PRO A 262 9.50 38.43 3.49
CA PRO A 262 9.66 39.82 3.81
C PRO A 262 8.99 40.73 2.76
N LYS A 263 8.33 41.82 3.20
CA LYS A 263 7.58 42.73 2.32
C LYS A 263 8.40 43.25 1.13
N LYS A 264 9.71 43.47 1.32
CA LYS A 264 10.62 43.92 0.26
C LYS A 264 10.74 42.97 -0.94
N TYR A 265 10.38 41.68 -0.76
CA TYR A 265 10.39 40.68 -1.82
C TYR A 265 9.00 40.35 -2.37
N GLN A 266 7.93 40.90 -1.79
CA GLN A 266 6.56 40.75 -2.30
C GLN A 266 6.37 41.66 -3.53
N CYS A 267 6.86 41.22 -4.70
CA CYS A 267 6.78 41.96 -5.95
C CYS A 267 6.79 41.02 -7.17
N ASP A 268 6.32 41.51 -8.31
CA ASP A 268 6.18 40.76 -9.57
C ASP A 268 7.46 40.04 -9.97
N ARG A 269 8.63 40.69 -9.86
CA ARG A 269 9.92 40.07 -10.21
C ARG A 269 10.20 38.80 -9.39
N PHE A 270 9.84 38.76 -8.11
CA PHE A 270 10.01 37.58 -7.28
C PHE A 270 9.01 36.51 -7.66
N TYR A 271 7.75 36.88 -7.88
CA TYR A 271 6.68 35.98 -8.29
C TYR A 271 6.92 35.39 -9.68
N GLU A 272 7.51 36.16 -10.59
CA GLU A 272 7.90 35.68 -11.92
C GLU A 272 8.90 34.53 -11.84
N VAL A 273 9.92 34.65 -11.01
CA VAL A 273 10.90 33.57 -10.80
C VAL A 273 10.24 32.32 -10.25
N LEU A 274 9.33 32.44 -9.29
CA LEU A 274 8.57 31.28 -8.78
C LEU A 274 7.70 30.63 -9.85
N SER A 275 7.01 31.45 -10.65
CA SER A 275 6.14 30.99 -11.73
C SER A 275 6.93 30.26 -12.83
N ASP A 276 8.09 30.77 -13.21
CA ASP A 276 8.96 30.15 -14.22
C ASP A 276 9.50 28.79 -13.77
N HIS A 277 9.55 28.54 -12.44
CA HIS A 277 9.88 27.23 -11.84
C HIS A 277 8.62 26.37 -11.54
N GLY A 278 7.45 26.75 -12.03
CA GLY A 278 6.21 25.99 -11.90
C GLY A 278 5.52 26.09 -10.55
N GLN A 279 5.94 26.97 -9.66
CA GLN A 279 5.37 27.15 -8.30
C GLN A 279 4.22 28.15 -8.29
N ASN A 280 3.14 27.90 -9.07
CA ASN A 280 2.04 28.86 -9.20
C ASN A 280 0.97 28.74 -8.09
N SER A 281 1.01 27.69 -7.26
CA SER A 281 0.09 27.51 -6.11
C SER A 281 0.28 28.58 -5.02
N PHE A 282 1.37 29.35 -5.07
CA PHE A 282 1.60 30.47 -4.16
C PHE A 282 0.52 31.56 -4.26
N LEU A 283 -0.22 31.66 -5.38
CA LEU A 283 -1.30 32.62 -5.56
C LEU A 283 -2.38 32.51 -4.46
N ASN A 284 -2.58 31.32 -3.91
CA ASN A 284 -3.53 31.10 -2.82
C ASN A 284 -3.01 31.58 -1.44
N GLU A 285 -1.73 31.94 -1.37
CA GLU A 285 -1.02 32.24 -0.12
C GLU A 285 -0.62 33.71 0.03
N ILE A 286 -0.71 34.50 -1.04
CA ILE A 286 -0.30 35.91 -1.04
C ILE A 286 -1.49 36.87 -0.94
N ASP A 287 -1.21 38.10 -0.48
CA ASP A 287 -2.15 39.22 -0.70
C ASP A 287 -2.05 39.65 -2.17
N LEU A 288 -3.09 39.40 -2.96
CA LEU A 288 -3.14 39.72 -4.38
C LEU A 288 -2.97 41.24 -4.70
N LYS A 289 -2.98 42.11 -3.68
CA LYS A 289 -2.60 43.53 -3.86
C LYS A 289 -1.11 43.72 -4.09
N THR A 290 -0.27 42.70 -3.82
CA THR A 290 1.18 42.73 -3.99
C THR A 290 1.64 42.26 -5.37
N ILE A 291 0.74 41.81 -6.22
CA ILE A 291 1.01 41.31 -7.58
C ILE A 291 0.25 42.18 -8.59
N SER A 292 0.83 42.46 -9.76
CA SER A 292 0.08 43.15 -10.82
C SER A 292 -0.93 42.23 -11.50
N LYS A 293 -1.96 42.81 -12.16
CA LYS A 293 -2.96 42.06 -12.92
C LYS A 293 -2.29 41.17 -13.99
N ASP A 294 -1.33 41.69 -14.74
CA ASP A 294 -0.67 40.93 -15.81
C ASP A 294 0.12 39.76 -15.26
N MET A 295 0.82 39.96 -14.15
CA MET A 295 1.58 38.89 -13.50
C MET A 295 0.62 37.83 -12.89
N PHE A 296 -0.51 38.26 -12.31
CA PHE A 296 -1.55 37.33 -11.83
C PHE A 296 -2.09 36.45 -12.97
N ILE A 297 -2.41 37.05 -14.14
CA ILE A 297 -2.88 36.30 -15.32
C ILE A 297 -1.82 35.27 -15.75
N LYS A 298 -0.55 35.68 -15.85
CA LYS A 298 0.55 34.79 -16.19
C LYS A 298 0.66 33.60 -15.23
N CYS A 299 0.53 33.84 -13.94
CA CYS A 299 0.62 32.81 -12.91
C CYS A 299 -0.58 31.87 -12.92
N ILE A 300 -1.81 32.40 -12.99
CA ILE A 300 -3.03 31.57 -12.93
C ILE A 300 -3.15 30.65 -14.15
N GLN A 301 -2.80 31.12 -15.34
CA GLN A 301 -2.79 30.30 -16.57
C GLN A 301 -1.81 29.11 -16.48
N ARG A 302 -0.75 29.22 -15.71
CA ARG A 302 0.24 28.16 -15.47
C ARG A 302 -0.08 27.29 -14.25
N MET A 303 -1.11 27.64 -13.50
CA MET A 303 -1.47 26.95 -12.26
C MET A 303 -2.08 25.56 -12.55
N LYS A 304 -1.50 24.50 -11.97
CA LYS A 304 -2.01 23.14 -12.13
C LYS A 304 -3.15 22.80 -11.17
N GLY A 305 -3.33 23.57 -10.11
CA GLY A 305 -4.35 23.38 -9.08
C GLY A 305 -5.54 24.34 -9.25
N ASN A 306 -6.35 24.43 -8.20
CA ASN A 306 -7.47 25.36 -8.14
C ASN A 306 -7.07 26.61 -7.38
N PHE A 307 -7.66 27.73 -7.82
CA PHE A 307 -7.54 29.00 -7.17
C PHE A 307 -8.77 29.26 -6.30
N ASP A 308 -8.58 29.71 -5.05
CA ASP A 308 -9.63 30.02 -4.08
C ASP A 308 -9.47 31.39 -3.41
N GLY A 309 -8.49 32.18 -3.85
CA GLY A 309 -8.23 33.51 -3.31
C GLY A 309 -9.25 34.57 -3.76
N LYS A 310 -9.28 35.70 -3.05
CA LYS A 310 -10.10 36.87 -3.40
C LYS A 310 -9.39 37.77 -4.39
N ILE A 311 -9.90 37.82 -5.62
CA ILE A 311 -9.37 38.68 -6.67
C ILE A 311 -9.81 40.14 -6.44
N PRO A 312 -8.92 41.13 -6.50
CA PRO A 312 -9.24 42.54 -6.38
C PRO A 312 -10.30 42.98 -7.43
N LEU A 313 -11.25 43.82 -7.03
CA LEU A 313 -12.36 44.21 -7.90
C LEU A 313 -11.91 44.90 -9.18
N ASN A 314 -10.83 45.65 -9.13
CA ASN A 314 -10.23 46.35 -10.28
C ASN A 314 -9.52 45.46 -11.29
N TYR A 315 -9.35 44.14 -10.99
CA TYR A 315 -8.77 43.17 -11.92
C TYR A 315 -9.79 42.57 -12.87
N TRP A 316 -11.10 42.62 -12.49
CA TRP A 316 -12.15 41.95 -13.21
C TRP A 316 -12.51 42.66 -14.52
N ASP A 317 -12.45 41.93 -15.59
CA ASP A 317 -13.08 42.10 -16.89
C ASP A 317 -13.55 40.72 -17.40
N GLU A 318 -14.11 40.66 -18.60
CA GLU A 318 -14.59 39.39 -19.16
C GLU A 318 -13.49 38.39 -19.40
N ASP A 319 -12.35 38.82 -19.96
CA ASP A 319 -11.20 37.95 -20.26
C ASP A 319 -10.64 37.34 -18.96
N MET A 320 -10.50 38.14 -17.91
CA MET A 320 -10.10 37.69 -16.59
C MET A 320 -11.09 36.65 -16.04
N ALA A 321 -12.39 36.90 -16.16
CA ALA A 321 -13.41 36.00 -15.67
C ALA A 321 -13.38 34.65 -16.39
N VAL A 322 -13.13 34.63 -17.70
CA VAL A 322 -12.97 33.40 -18.50
C VAL A 322 -11.73 32.62 -18.08
N ILE A 323 -10.58 33.29 -17.88
CA ILE A 323 -9.34 32.65 -17.43
C ILE A 323 -9.53 32.04 -16.04
N VAL A 324 -10.04 32.82 -15.09
CA VAL A 324 -10.25 32.39 -13.70
C VAL A 324 -11.22 31.21 -13.63
N ALA A 325 -12.29 31.23 -14.43
CA ALA A 325 -13.30 30.18 -14.47
C ALA A 325 -12.70 28.78 -14.72
N GLY A 326 -11.65 28.67 -15.54
CA GLY A 326 -10.92 27.43 -15.77
C GLY A 326 -10.07 26.96 -14.59
N HIS A 327 -9.94 27.73 -13.51
CA HIS A 327 -9.05 27.46 -12.39
C HIS A 327 -9.74 27.50 -11.00
N ILE A 328 -11.05 27.52 -10.96
CA ILE A 328 -11.83 27.57 -9.70
C ILE A 328 -12.79 26.40 -9.58
N HIS A 329 -13.22 26.12 -8.35
CA HIS A 329 -14.23 25.09 -8.06
C HIS A 329 -15.65 25.63 -7.93
N THR A 330 -15.85 26.93 -7.86
CA THR A 330 -17.17 27.53 -7.63
C THR A 330 -17.29 28.89 -8.34
N LEU A 331 -18.39 29.07 -9.04
CA LEU A 331 -18.71 30.33 -9.71
C LEU A 331 -18.94 31.50 -8.74
N LYS A 332 -19.12 31.24 -7.44
CA LYS A 332 -19.26 32.27 -6.42
C LYS A 332 -18.09 33.24 -6.32
N LEU A 333 -16.90 32.82 -6.77
CA LEU A 333 -15.71 33.67 -6.80
C LEU A 333 -15.77 34.75 -7.90
N ILE A 334 -16.55 34.52 -8.97
CA ILE A 334 -16.67 35.45 -10.09
C ILE A 334 -17.85 36.39 -9.83
N PRO A 335 -17.68 37.72 -9.87
CA PRO A 335 -18.78 38.68 -9.72
C PRO A 335 -19.90 38.43 -10.74
N LYS A 336 -21.15 38.49 -10.32
CA LYS A 336 -22.34 38.17 -11.15
C LYS A 336 -22.36 38.88 -12.51
N LYS A 337 -21.91 40.15 -12.58
CA LYS A 337 -21.84 40.92 -13.83
C LYS A 337 -20.92 40.32 -14.89
N TRP A 338 -19.97 39.49 -14.49
CA TRP A 338 -19.01 38.82 -15.36
C TRP A 338 -19.31 37.34 -15.61
N GLN A 339 -20.42 36.84 -15.08
CA GLN A 339 -20.86 35.45 -15.30
C GLN A 339 -21.58 35.36 -16.65
N THR A 340 -20.80 35.38 -17.75
CA THR A 340 -21.27 35.24 -19.14
C THR A 340 -21.25 33.80 -19.59
N LYS A 341 -21.84 33.49 -20.76
CA LYS A 341 -21.82 32.15 -21.36
C LYS A 341 -20.40 31.64 -21.57
N ASN A 342 -19.45 32.49 -21.98
CA ASN A 342 -18.04 32.12 -22.16
C ASN A 342 -17.39 31.71 -20.85
N VAL A 343 -17.71 32.39 -19.78
CA VAL A 343 -17.25 32.06 -18.42
C VAL A 343 -17.80 30.70 -17.98
N PHE A 344 -19.09 30.45 -18.22
CA PHE A 344 -19.69 29.14 -17.91
C PHE A 344 -19.06 28.01 -18.71
N LYS A 345 -18.78 28.20 -19.99
CA LYS A 345 -18.03 27.22 -20.81
C LYS A 345 -16.67 26.92 -20.21
N SER A 346 -15.87 27.94 -19.92
CA SER A 346 -14.54 27.77 -19.33
C SER A 346 -14.59 27.03 -17.99
N PHE A 347 -15.60 27.32 -17.16
CA PHE A 347 -15.83 26.65 -15.88
C PHE A 347 -16.19 25.17 -16.07
N LEU A 348 -17.11 24.87 -16.97
CA LEU A 348 -17.62 23.52 -17.21
C LEU A 348 -16.58 22.60 -17.86
N LEU A 349 -15.65 23.11 -18.65
CA LEU A 349 -14.55 22.31 -19.22
C LEU A 349 -13.71 21.63 -18.15
N LYS A 350 -13.74 22.10 -16.90
CA LYS A 350 -13.04 21.50 -15.77
C LYS A 350 -13.96 20.91 -14.71
N ASN A 351 -15.16 21.44 -14.58
CA ASN A 351 -16.10 21.11 -13.51
C ASN A 351 -17.48 20.75 -14.11
N GLY A 352 -17.52 19.84 -15.08
CA GLY A 352 -18.78 19.51 -15.76
C GLY A 352 -19.89 19.04 -14.84
N GLU A 353 -19.54 18.36 -13.73
CA GLU A 353 -20.47 17.91 -12.71
C GLU A 353 -21.17 19.06 -11.94
N LYS A 354 -20.69 20.30 -12.10
CA LYS A 354 -21.23 21.48 -11.40
C LYS A 354 -22.07 22.38 -12.29
N ILE A 355 -22.68 21.85 -13.33
CA ILE A 355 -23.61 22.59 -14.20
C ILE A 355 -24.79 23.19 -13.42
N ASP A 356 -25.16 22.60 -12.30
CA ASP A 356 -26.17 23.09 -11.37
C ASP A 356 -25.85 24.45 -10.74
N GLN A 357 -24.57 24.89 -10.77
CA GLN A 357 -24.20 26.24 -10.32
C GLN A 357 -24.53 27.33 -11.34
N ILE A 358 -24.87 26.96 -12.58
CA ILE A 358 -25.28 27.91 -13.63
C ILE A 358 -26.77 28.23 -13.46
N PRO A 359 -27.19 29.50 -13.57
CA PRO A 359 -28.60 29.84 -13.53
C PRO A 359 -29.39 29.07 -14.60
N SER A 360 -30.53 28.47 -14.24
CA SER A 360 -31.30 27.59 -15.13
C SER A 360 -31.69 28.27 -16.45
N ASN A 361 -31.98 29.56 -16.44
CA ASN A 361 -32.30 30.34 -17.64
C ASN A 361 -31.10 30.60 -18.57
N MET A 362 -29.88 30.25 -18.13
CA MET A 362 -28.65 30.39 -18.93
C MET A 362 -28.14 29.03 -19.43
N ILE A 363 -28.71 27.91 -18.96
CA ILE A 363 -28.36 26.59 -19.40
C ILE A 363 -28.97 26.35 -20.79
N ASP A 364 -28.12 25.98 -21.75
CA ASP A 364 -28.52 25.54 -23.07
C ASP A 364 -27.82 24.23 -23.46
N GLU A 365 -28.18 23.66 -24.60
CA GLU A 365 -27.63 22.41 -25.10
C GLU A 365 -26.11 22.45 -25.25
N ASP A 366 -25.54 23.57 -25.66
CA ASP A 366 -24.11 23.77 -25.86
C ASP A 366 -23.33 23.71 -24.52
N LEU A 367 -23.87 24.30 -23.46
CA LEU A 367 -23.31 24.19 -22.12
C LEU A 367 -23.45 22.77 -21.56
N CYS A 368 -24.58 22.09 -21.81
CA CYS A 368 -24.77 20.70 -21.43
C CYS A 368 -23.74 19.77 -22.11
N LEU A 369 -23.50 19.93 -23.40
CA LEU A 369 -22.48 19.17 -24.12
C LEU A 369 -21.07 19.49 -23.62
N THR A 370 -20.77 20.74 -23.31
CA THR A 370 -19.48 21.14 -22.71
C THR A 370 -19.26 20.47 -21.35
N ALA A 371 -20.29 20.40 -20.51
CA ALA A 371 -20.24 19.69 -19.23
C ALA A 371 -19.96 18.19 -19.42
N MET A 372 -20.61 17.57 -20.41
CA MET A 372 -20.39 16.15 -20.76
C MET A 372 -18.97 15.87 -21.28
N GLU A 373 -18.36 16.81 -22.01
CA GLU A 373 -16.97 16.70 -22.49
C GLU A 373 -15.96 16.63 -21.33
N SER A 374 -16.23 17.34 -20.24
CA SER A 374 -15.37 17.35 -19.04
C SER A 374 -15.50 16.05 -18.23
N ASN A 375 -16.72 15.67 -17.89
CA ASN A 375 -17.02 14.48 -17.07
C ASN A 375 -18.44 13.96 -17.38
N SER A 376 -18.57 13.14 -18.40
CA SER A 376 -19.84 12.65 -18.89
C SER A 376 -20.70 11.96 -17.81
N PHE A 377 -20.10 11.13 -16.98
CA PHE A 377 -20.82 10.37 -15.95
C PHE A 377 -21.39 11.26 -14.84
N ALA A 378 -20.57 12.18 -14.32
CA ALA A 378 -21.02 13.05 -13.23
C ALA A 378 -21.94 14.17 -13.74
N ALA A 379 -21.62 14.76 -14.91
CA ALA A 379 -22.41 15.84 -15.51
C ALA A 379 -23.85 15.44 -15.84
N LEU A 380 -24.04 14.25 -16.37
CA LEU A 380 -25.35 13.75 -16.81
C LEU A 380 -26.41 13.78 -15.69
N LYS A 381 -26.02 13.58 -14.44
CA LYS A 381 -26.89 13.60 -13.25
C LYS A 381 -27.43 15.00 -12.94
N HIS A 382 -26.72 16.03 -13.37
CA HIS A 382 -27.03 17.44 -13.05
C HIS A 382 -27.58 18.22 -14.25
N ILE A 383 -27.58 17.62 -15.45
CA ILE A 383 -28.22 18.21 -16.64
C ILE A 383 -29.74 18.15 -16.46
N PRO A 384 -30.46 19.30 -16.60
CA PRO A 384 -31.92 19.32 -16.54
C PRO A 384 -32.55 18.38 -17.58
N ASP A 385 -33.66 17.73 -17.21
CA ASP A 385 -34.32 16.75 -18.09
C ASP A 385 -34.88 17.42 -19.36
N GLU A 386 -35.29 18.68 -19.31
CA GLU A 386 -35.74 19.48 -20.44
C GLU A 386 -34.65 19.64 -21.52
N MET A 387 -33.38 19.55 -21.12
CA MET A 387 -32.23 19.64 -22.04
C MET A 387 -31.85 18.29 -22.68
N LYS A 388 -32.36 17.18 -22.14
CA LYS A 388 -32.09 15.82 -22.61
C LYS A 388 -32.96 15.43 -23.80
N THR A 389 -33.00 16.30 -24.82
CA THR A 389 -33.79 16.13 -26.05
C THR A 389 -33.14 15.08 -26.96
N ASP A 390 -33.87 14.65 -28.01
CA ASP A 390 -33.33 13.74 -29.04
C ASP A 390 -32.07 14.33 -29.70
N SER A 391 -32.10 15.63 -30.03
CA SER A 391 -30.94 16.35 -30.59
C SER A 391 -29.71 16.28 -29.65
N PHE A 392 -29.93 16.41 -28.36
CA PHE A 392 -28.86 16.30 -27.36
C PHE A 392 -28.26 14.89 -27.37
N TRP A 393 -29.09 13.84 -27.31
CA TRP A 393 -28.62 12.46 -27.28
C TRP A 393 -27.89 12.06 -28.56
N GLU A 394 -28.37 12.45 -29.74
CA GLU A 394 -27.67 12.23 -31.03
C GLU A 394 -26.25 12.84 -31.01
N LYS A 395 -26.10 14.06 -30.45
CA LYS A 395 -24.79 14.71 -30.34
C LYS A 395 -23.90 14.04 -29.30
N VAL A 396 -24.46 13.59 -28.16
CA VAL A 396 -23.76 12.82 -27.13
C VAL A 396 -23.19 11.53 -27.74
N ILE A 397 -24.00 10.79 -28.50
CA ILE A 397 -23.59 9.53 -29.16
C ILE A 397 -22.52 9.81 -30.20
N LYS A 398 -22.78 10.75 -31.10
CA LYS A 398 -21.86 11.11 -32.18
C LYS A 398 -20.48 11.51 -31.68
N ARG A 399 -20.41 12.23 -30.57
CA ARG A 399 -19.15 12.67 -29.93
C ARG A 399 -18.58 11.63 -28.95
N GLY A 400 -19.30 10.55 -28.64
CA GLY A 400 -18.90 9.52 -27.65
C GLY A 400 -18.87 10.04 -26.21
N LEU A 401 -19.71 11.03 -25.88
CA LEU A 401 -19.75 11.70 -24.58
C LEU A 401 -20.59 10.94 -23.53
N PHE A 402 -20.49 9.62 -23.47
CA PHE A 402 -21.14 8.79 -22.45
C PHE A 402 -20.10 7.83 -21.82
N TYR A 403 -20.32 7.51 -20.55
CA TYR A 403 -19.39 6.65 -19.81
C TYR A 403 -19.66 5.17 -20.09
N LYS A 404 -20.93 4.76 -20.12
CA LYS A 404 -21.39 3.41 -20.43
C LYS A 404 -22.69 3.46 -21.22
N VAL A 405 -22.99 2.39 -21.95
CA VAL A 405 -24.16 2.32 -22.83
C VAL A 405 -25.47 2.45 -22.05
N SER A 406 -25.57 1.84 -20.87
CA SER A 406 -26.75 1.92 -20.00
C SER A 406 -27.03 3.31 -19.40
N ASP A 407 -26.14 4.29 -19.58
CA ASP A 407 -26.40 5.69 -19.22
C ASP A 407 -27.32 6.39 -20.24
N LEU A 408 -27.47 5.81 -21.43
CA LEU A 408 -28.31 6.34 -22.52
C LEU A 408 -29.75 5.83 -22.40
N PRO A 409 -30.77 6.59 -22.88
CA PRO A 409 -32.11 6.05 -23.01
C PRO A 409 -32.15 4.78 -23.87
N GLU A 410 -32.99 3.81 -23.54
CA GLU A 410 -33.07 2.48 -24.17
C GLU A 410 -33.05 2.55 -25.69
N LYS A 411 -33.85 3.44 -26.28
CA LYS A 411 -33.95 3.61 -27.75
C LYS A 411 -32.63 3.92 -28.46
N TYR A 412 -31.62 4.38 -27.75
CA TYR A 412 -30.30 4.71 -28.30
C TYR A 412 -29.22 3.69 -27.97
N GLN A 413 -29.48 2.75 -27.06
CA GLN A 413 -28.45 1.86 -26.52
C GLN A 413 -27.89 0.91 -27.58
N VAL A 414 -28.75 0.38 -28.46
CA VAL A 414 -28.35 -0.54 -29.54
C VAL A 414 -27.45 0.18 -30.56
N GLU A 415 -27.83 1.38 -31.03
CA GLU A 415 -27.04 2.18 -31.97
C GLU A 415 -25.69 2.63 -31.40
N ALA A 416 -25.69 2.98 -30.09
CA ALA A 416 -24.52 3.49 -29.40
C ALA A 416 -23.60 2.38 -28.89
N TRP A 417 -24.00 1.11 -28.95
CA TRP A 417 -23.26 0.02 -28.37
C TRP A 417 -21.85 -0.11 -28.95
N LYS A 418 -20.87 -0.22 -28.08
CA LYS A 418 -19.47 -0.50 -28.38
C LYS A 418 -18.84 -1.28 -27.22
N PRO A 419 -18.08 -2.35 -27.49
CA PRO A 419 -17.48 -3.19 -26.45
C PRO A 419 -16.68 -2.40 -25.41
N GLU A 420 -15.89 -1.42 -25.86
CA GLU A 420 -15.05 -0.58 -24.98
C GLU A 420 -15.83 0.39 -24.09
N LYS A 421 -17.12 0.59 -24.33
CA LYS A 421 -18.03 1.42 -23.53
C LYS A 421 -18.86 0.60 -22.55
N CYS A 422 -18.69 -0.72 -22.51
CA CYS A 422 -19.33 -1.58 -21.53
C CYS A 422 -18.46 -1.73 -20.30
N ARG A 423 -19.07 -1.74 -19.11
CA ARG A 423 -18.43 -1.96 -17.81
C ARG A 423 -18.91 -3.24 -17.14
N SER A 424 -20.01 -3.80 -17.61
CA SER A 424 -20.61 -5.04 -17.12
C SER A 424 -21.45 -5.67 -18.23
N LEU A 425 -21.85 -6.92 -18.07
CA LEU A 425 -22.78 -7.59 -19.01
C LEU A 425 -24.11 -6.85 -19.15
N SER A 426 -24.58 -6.17 -18.11
CA SER A 426 -25.81 -5.39 -18.14
C SER A 426 -25.75 -4.15 -19.04
N ASP A 427 -24.55 -3.73 -19.45
CA ASP A 427 -24.37 -2.63 -20.40
C ASP A 427 -24.53 -3.07 -21.87
N ILE A 428 -24.64 -4.39 -22.12
CA ILE A 428 -25.02 -4.91 -23.44
C ILE A 428 -26.56 -4.89 -23.49
N PRO A 429 -27.18 -4.13 -24.42
CA PRO A 429 -28.64 -4.10 -24.59
C PRO A 429 -29.22 -5.50 -24.75
N GLU A 430 -30.37 -5.77 -24.12
CA GLU A 430 -30.97 -7.12 -24.12
C GLU A 430 -31.25 -7.64 -25.52
N GLU A 431 -31.67 -6.75 -26.44
CA GLU A 431 -31.97 -7.09 -27.82
C GLU A 431 -30.79 -7.67 -28.61
N ILE A 432 -29.57 -7.30 -28.25
CA ILE A 432 -28.34 -7.74 -28.95
C ILE A 432 -27.43 -8.59 -28.03
N ARG A 433 -27.87 -8.96 -26.81
CA ARG A 433 -27.07 -9.72 -25.87
C ARG A 433 -27.01 -11.21 -26.23
N ASP A 434 -26.18 -11.53 -27.18
CA ASP A 434 -25.87 -12.89 -27.63
C ASP A 434 -24.42 -13.29 -27.31
N GLU A 435 -24.02 -14.47 -27.70
CA GLU A 435 -22.68 -15.02 -27.43
C GLU A 435 -21.58 -14.16 -28.08
N ASP A 436 -21.80 -13.65 -29.29
CA ASP A 436 -20.77 -12.91 -30.03
C ASP A 436 -20.55 -11.51 -29.41
N HIS A 437 -21.63 -10.80 -29.05
CA HIS A 437 -21.53 -9.51 -28.35
C HIS A 437 -20.91 -9.64 -26.98
N VAL A 438 -21.20 -10.70 -26.22
CA VAL A 438 -20.56 -10.96 -24.92
C VAL A 438 -19.07 -11.25 -25.12
N LEU A 439 -18.68 -12.02 -26.13
CA LEU A 439 -17.28 -12.25 -26.45
C LEU A 439 -16.54 -10.97 -26.85
N ASP A 440 -17.16 -10.11 -27.63
CA ASP A 440 -16.54 -8.83 -28.02
C ASP A 440 -16.37 -7.90 -26.82
N TYR A 441 -17.32 -7.88 -25.88
CA TYR A 441 -17.17 -7.21 -24.61
C TYR A 441 -15.97 -7.77 -23.81
N LEU A 442 -15.89 -9.09 -23.65
CA LEU A 442 -14.81 -9.73 -22.89
C LEU A 442 -13.42 -9.49 -23.52
N LYS A 443 -13.33 -9.46 -24.85
CA LYS A 443 -12.09 -9.11 -25.57
C LYS A 443 -11.65 -7.66 -25.37
N ALA A 444 -12.61 -6.75 -25.14
CA ALA A 444 -12.31 -5.35 -24.87
C ALA A 444 -11.83 -5.09 -23.44
N LEU A 445 -12.02 -6.03 -22.52
CA LEU A 445 -11.53 -5.93 -21.13
C LEU A 445 -10.02 -6.16 -21.05
N LYS A 446 -9.33 -5.36 -20.23
CA LYS A 446 -7.90 -5.59 -19.93
C LYS A 446 -7.68 -6.79 -19.02
N HIS A 447 -8.61 -7.02 -18.09
CA HIS A 447 -8.61 -8.13 -17.15
C HIS A 447 -10.03 -8.62 -16.98
N ILE A 448 -10.24 -9.92 -17.10
CA ILE A 448 -11.55 -10.55 -16.94
C ILE A 448 -11.70 -11.02 -15.48
N ILE A 449 -12.79 -10.62 -14.84
CA ILE A 449 -13.16 -11.07 -13.49
C ILE A 449 -14.46 -11.89 -13.55
N PRO A 450 -14.77 -12.75 -12.56
CA PRO A 450 -15.94 -13.65 -12.60
C PRO A 450 -17.27 -12.95 -12.83
N ILE A 451 -17.46 -11.74 -12.30
CA ILE A 451 -18.69 -10.98 -12.50
C ILE A 451 -18.96 -10.64 -13.97
N ASP A 452 -17.91 -10.63 -14.80
CA ASP A 452 -18.02 -10.28 -16.21
C ASP A 452 -18.69 -11.37 -17.05
N PHE A 453 -18.77 -12.62 -16.56
CA PHE A 453 -19.32 -13.76 -17.32
C PHE A 453 -20.24 -14.69 -16.56
N LYS A 454 -20.37 -14.54 -15.24
CA LYS A 454 -21.09 -15.46 -14.36
C LYS A 454 -22.51 -15.75 -14.82
N ASP A 455 -23.22 -14.74 -15.30
CA ASP A 455 -24.62 -14.82 -15.67
C ASP A 455 -24.83 -15.26 -17.13
N PHE A 456 -23.77 -15.22 -17.96
CA PHE A 456 -23.84 -15.62 -19.36
C PHE A 456 -22.68 -16.57 -19.71
N GLN A 457 -22.91 -17.88 -19.50
CA GLN A 457 -21.92 -18.93 -19.74
C GLN A 457 -22.34 -19.83 -20.89
N THR A 458 -21.54 -19.85 -21.97
CA THR A 458 -21.56 -20.84 -23.04
C THR A 458 -20.19 -21.54 -23.09
N GLN A 459 -20.08 -22.66 -23.85
CA GLN A 459 -18.80 -23.35 -23.99
C GLN A 459 -17.74 -22.42 -24.58
N LYS A 460 -18.07 -21.70 -25.63
CA LYS A 460 -17.17 -20.77 -26.34
C LYS A 460 -16.65 -19.65 -25.43
N ILE A 461 -17.51 -19.06 -24.59
CA ILE A 461 -17.13 -18.02 -23.62
C ILE A 461 -16.22 -18.62 -22.55
N CYS A 462 -16.56 -19.76 -21.98
CA CYS A 462 -15.74 -20.38 -20.95
C CYS A 462 -14.37 -20.81 -21.47
N ASP A 463 -14.29 -21.32 -22.70
CA ASP A 463 -13.03 -21.67 -23.36
C ASP A 463 -12.15 -20.44 -23.57
N TYR A 464 -12.73 -19.35 -24.08
CA TYR A 464 -12.01 -18.09 -24.25
C TYR A 464 -11.42 -17.57 -22.92
N ILE A 465 -12.24 -17.54 -21.85
CA ILE A 465 -11.79 -17.05 -20.55
C ILE A 465 -10.66 -17.93 -19.96
N MET A 466 -10.77 -19.25 -20.12
CA MET A 466 -9.73 -20.18 -19.68
C MET A 466 -8.40 -19.99 -20.44
N GLU A 467 -8.46 -19.63 -21.72
CA GLU A 467 -7.29 -19.34 -22.55
C GLU A 467 -6.60 -18.01 -22.15
N GLN A 468 -7.33 -17.07 -21.58
CA GLN A 468 -6.77 -15.81 -21.06
C GLN A 468 -6.14 -15.96 -19.67
N ALA A 469 -6.26 -17.12 -19.03
CA ALA A 469 -5.69 -17.33 -17.69
C ALA A 469 -4.15 -17.36 -17.73
N GLU A 470 -3.51 -16.33 -17.18
CA GLU A 470 -2.05 -16.14 -17.21
C GLU A 470 -1.28 -17.19 -16.40
N ASN A 471 -1.91 -17.78 -15.39
CA ASN A 471 -1.28 -18.73 -14.48
C ASN A 471 -2.30 -19.68 -13.84
N LEU A 472 -1.77 -20.66 -13.11
CA LEU A 472 -2.54 -21.73 -12.50
C LEU A 472 -3.54 -21.24 -11.43
N ASN A 473 -3.19 -20.19 -10.69
CA ASN A 473 -4.10 -19.60 -9.70
C ASN A 473 -5.28 -18.89 -10.38
N ALA A 474 -5.05 -18.23 -11.49
CA ALA A 474 -6.11 -17.64 -12.32
C ALA A 474 -7.04 -18.74 -12.86
N LYS A 475 -6.50 -19.86 -13.36
CA LYS A 475 -7.30 -21.02 -13.78
C LYS A 475 -8.15 -21.59 -12.64
N LEU A 476 -7.57 -21.77 -11.46
CA LEU A 476 -8.29 -22.24 -10.27
C LEU A 476 -9.45 -21.30 -9.92
N TRP A 477 -9.20 -19.99 -9.94
CA TRP A 477 -10.21 -18.99 -9.60
C TRP A 477 -11.35 -18.98 -10.62
N ILE A 478 -11.04 -19.03 -11.92
CA ILE A 478 -12.03 -19.11 -13.00
C ILE A 478 -12.87 -20.39 -12.90
N LEU A 479 -12.24 -21.54 -12.67
CA LEU A 479 -12.94 -22.84 -12.56
C LEU A 479 -13.93 -22.90 -11.39
N LYS A 480 -13.73 -22.12 -10.33
CA LYS A 480 -14.71 -22.00 -9.24
C LYS A 480 -16.02 -21.37 -9.69
N GLU A 481 -15.99 -20.50 -10.68
CA GLU A 481 -17.13 -19.74 -11.18
C GLU A 481 -17.78 -20.38 -12.43
N ILE A 482 -17.03 -21.19 -13.19
CA ILE A 482 -17.59 -21.89 -14.37
C ILE A 482 -18.50 -23.04 -13.93
N LYS A 483 -19.71 -23.09 -14.52
CA LYS A 483 -20.66 -24.19 -14.30
C LYS A 483 -20.02 -25.53 -14.70
N PRO A 484 -20.23 -26.62 -13.95
CA PRO A 484 -19.55 -27.92 -14.18
C PRO A 484 -19.63 -28.43 -15.62
N LYS A 485 -20.75 -28.23 -16.29
CA LYS A 485 -20.97 -28.69 -17.68
C LYS A 485 -20.08 -28.03 -18.72
N PHE A 486 -19.47 -26.87 -18.42
CA PHE A 486 -18.60 -26.13 -19.33
C PHE A 486 -17.12 -26.25 -18.98
N ARG A 487 -16.73 -26.99 -17.93
CA ARG A 487 -15.33 -27.19 -17.53
C ARG A 487 -14.66 -28.20 -18.43
N ARG A 488 -13.49 -27.82 -19.01
CA ARG A 488 -12.68 -28.75 -19.81
C ARG A 488 -11.93 -29.73 -18.90
N LYS A 489 -11.95 -31.01 -19.23
CA LYS A 489 -11.27 -32.07 -18.45
C LYS A 489 -9.76 -31.80 -18.29
N LEU A 490 -9.11 -31.26 -19.32
CA LEU A 490 -7.68 -30.97 -19.28
C LEU A 490 -7.34 -29.91 -18.22
N ASP A 491 -8.09 -28.80 -18.19
CA ASP A 491 -7.88 -27.72 -17.23
C ASP A 491 -8.20 -28.16 -15.80
N MET A 492 -9.28 -28.94 -15.64
CA MET A 492 -9.63 -29.54 -14.36
C MET A 492 -8.51 -30.42 -13.84
N ARG A 493 -7.98 -31.34 -14.65
CA ARG A 493 -6.91 -32.22 -14.26
C ARG A 493 -5.63 -31.47 -13.90
N GLU A 494 -5.26 -30.46 -14.68
CA GLU A 494 -4.10 -29.62 -14.38
C GLU A 494 -4.23 -28.95 -12.99
N VAL A 495 -5.38 -28.34 -12.72
CA VAL A 495 -5.61 -27.63 -11.45
C VAL A 495 -5.75 -28.61 -10.28
N LEU A 496 -6.43 -29.73 -10.44
CA LEU A 496 -6.59 -30.77 -9.40
C LEU A 496 -5.24 -31.35 -8.96
N THR A 497 -4.29 -31.50 -9.89
CA THR A 497 -2.99 -32.12 -9.61
C THR A 497 -1.89 -31.14 -9.19
N LYS A 498 -2.09 -29.83 -9.40
CA LYS A 498 -1.09 -28.79 -9.11
C LYS A 498 -1.52 -27.77 -8.08
N CYS A 499 -2.82 -27.66 -7.76
CA CYS A 499 -3.36 -26.67 -6.82
C CYS A 499 -4.02 -27.32 -5.61
N LYS A 500 -3.47 -27.08 -4.42
CA LYS A 500 -4.09 -27.52 -3.17
C LYS A 500 -5.54 -27.00 -3.01
N GLY A 501 -5.78 -25.74 -3.37
CA GLY A 501 -7.09 -25.09 -3.27
C GLY A 501 -8.16 -25.59 -4.25
N ALA A 502 -7.84 -26.58 -5.11
CA ALA A 502 -8.79 -27.15 -6.07
C ALA A 502 -9.94 -27.94 -5.40
N VAL A 503 -9.73 -28.40 -4.17
CA VAL A 503 -10.78 -29.05 -3.34
C VAL A 503 -12.01 -28.15 -3.14
N PHE A 504 -11.83 -26.82 -3.24
CA PHE A 504 -12.93 -25.84 -3.09
C PHE A 504 -13.64 -25.49 -4.42
N ILE A 505 -13.38 -26.20 -5.50
CA ILE A 505 -14.14 -26.02 -6.75
C ILE A 505 -15.54 -26.62 -6.56
N PRO A 506 -16.64 -25.86 -6.74
CA PRO A 506 -17.99 -26.37 -6.55
C PRO A 506 -18.34 -27.49 -7.53
N GLY A 507 -19.02 -28.54 -7.05
CA GLY A 507 -19.52 -29.63 -7.89
C GLY A 507 -18.44 -30.54 -8.48
N LEU A 508 -17.35 -30.78 -7.74
CA LEU A 508 -16.37 -31.83 -8.05
C LEU A 508 -17.04 -33.19 -8.01
N THR A 509 -16.69 -34.04 -8.95
CA THR A 509 -17.08 -35.47 -8.91
C THR A 509 -16.23 -36.26 -7.91
N PRO A 510 -16.67 -37.43 -7.44
CA PRO A 510 -15.87 -38.30 -6.58
C PRO A 510 -14.48 -38.63 -7.15
N ASP A 511 -14.38 -38.82 -8.47
CA ASP A 511 -13.11 -39.16 -9.11
C ASP A 511 -12.16 -37.96 -9.20
N GLU A 512 -12.68 -36.76 -9.49
CA GLU A 512 -11.90 -35.52 -9.47
C GLU A 512 -11.38 -35.22 -8.06
N LEU A 513 -12.19 -35.46 -7.04
CA LEU A 513 -11.77 -35.28 -5.66
C LEU A 513 -10.70 -36.31 -5.26
N LYS A 514 -10.82 -37.60 -5.66
CA LYS A 514 -9.77 -38.59 -5.45
C LYS A 514 -8.45 -38.19 -6.13
N GLU A 515 -8.51 -37.62 -7.33
CA GLU A 515 -7.32 -37.14 -8.05
C GLU A 515 -6.61 -36.03 -7.27
N ASN A 516 -7.35 -35.06 -6.71
CA ASN A 516 -6.78 -34.02 -5.87
C ASN A 516 -6.21 -34.57 -4.54
N LEU A 517 -6.94 -35.44 -3.85
CA LEU A 517 -6.49 -36.05 -2.60
C LEU A 517 -5.27 -36.97 -2.76
N ALA A 518 -5.08 -37.55 -3.94
CA ALA A 518 -3.88 -38.35 -4.24
C ALA A 518 -2.63 -37.49 -4.22
N VAL A 519 -2.72 -36.21 -4.58
CA VAL A 519 -1.60 -35.26 -4.60
C VAL A 519 -1.53 -34.44 -3.30
N PHE A 520 -2.68 -34.05 -2.76
CA PHE A 520 -2.82 -33.23 -1.55
C PHE A 520 -3.65 -33.95 -0.48
N PRO A 521 -3.09 -34.96 0.20
CA PRO A 521 -3.84 -35.81 1.15
C PRO A 521 -4.46 -35.03 2.31
N GLU A 522 -3.85 -33.91 2.69
CA GLU A 522 -4.36 -33.03 3.76
C GLU A 522 -5.72 -32.41 3.44
N ASN A 523 -6.11 -32.35 2.17
CA ASN A 523 -7.41 -31.84 1.76
C ASN A 523 -8.59 -32.71 2.23
N ILE A 524 -8.34 -33.91 2.73
CA ILE A 524 -9.35 -34.75 3.34
C ILE A 524 -10.08 -34.06 4.51
N LEU A 525 -9.43 -33.09 5.16
CA LEU A 525 -10.03 -32.29 6.23
C LEU A 525 -11.17 -31.38 5.77
N PHE A 526 -11.23 -31.10 4.48
CA PHE A 526 -12.21 -30.19 3.87
C PHE A 526 -13.27 -30.93 3.04
N VAL A 527 -13.18 -32.26 3.01
CA VAL A 527 -14.13 -33.12 2.27
C VAL A 527 -15.35 -33.37 3.14
N PRO A 528 -16.58 -33.29 2.60
CA PRO A 528 -17.79 -33.63 3.34
C PRO A 528 -17.81 -35.07 3.83
N ASP A 529 -18.50 -35.36 4.95
CA ASP A 529 -18.50 -36.66 5.62
C ASP A 529 -18.98 -37.85 4.74
N TRP A 530 -19.78 -37.59 3.71
CA TRP A 530 -20.22 -38.62 2.76
C TRP A 530 -19.12 -39.15 1.84
N TYR A 531 -17.91 -38.54 1.86
CA TYR A 531 -16.73 -39.04 1.18
C TYR A 531 -15.87 -40.01 2.02
N GLU A 532 -16.31 -40.42 3.19
CA GLU A 532 -15.55 -41.32 4.09
C GLU A 532 -15.16 -42.67 3.47
N GLU A 533 -15.82 -43.11 2.38
CA GLU A 533 -15.49 -44.35 1.66
C GLU A 533 -14.31 -44.23 0.68
N ILE A 534 -13.68 -43.06 0.53
CA ILE A 534 -12.55 -42.91 -0.38
C ILE A 534 -11.27 -43.49 0.23
N LYS A 535 -10.97 -44.73 -0.06
CA LYS A 535 -9.64 -45.32 0.19
C LYS A 535 -8.64 -44.78 -0.81
N ILE A 536 -7.70 -43.97 -0.35
CA ILE A 536 -6.57 -43.50 -1.18
C ILE A 536 -5.57 -44.66 -1.23
N PRO A 537 -5.18 -45.19 -2.41
CA PRO A 537 -4.24 -46.29 -2.52
C PRO A 537 -2.86 -45.93 -1.91
N GLU A 538 -2.30 -46.81 -1.09
CA GLU A 538 -0.99 -46.64 -0.42
C GLU A 538 0.17 -46.41 -1.39
N LYS A 539 0.08 -46.84 -2.66
CA LYS A 539 1.11 -46.62 -3.70
C LYS A 539 1.43 -45.16 -4.04
N TYR A 540 0.61 -44.21 -3.62
CA TYR A 540 0.87 -42.78 -3.78
C TYR A 540 1.63 -42.16 -2.59
N PHE A 541 1.91 -42.95 -1.57
CA PHE A 541 2.75 -42.57 -0.44
C PHE A 541 4.09 -43.28 -0.57
N GLU A 542 4.96 -42.82 -1.46
CA GLU A 542 6.36 -43.21 -1.33
C GLU A 542 6.87 -42.71 0.02
N PRO A 543 7.48 -43.57 0.84
CA PRO A 543 8.07 -43.19 2.11
C PRO A 543 9.11 -42.09 1.83
N GLY A 544 8.89 -40.94 2.40
CA GLY A 544 9.51 -39.66 2.16
C GLY A 544 10.92 -39.70 1.62
N GLN A 545 11.14 -39.05 0.50
CA GLN A 545 12.43 -38.41 0.26
C GLN A 545 12.78 -37.61 1.53
N GLN A 546 13.86 -37.99 2.19
CA GLN A 546 14.45 -37.21 3.27
C GLN A 546 14.80 -35.84 2.70
N LEU A 547 13.91 -34.88 2.92
CA LEU A 547 14.19 -33.49 2.66
C LEU A 547 15.32 -33.09 3.61
N THR A 548 16.48 -32.87 3.05
CA THR A 548 17.64 -32.37 3.80
C THR A 548 17.35 -30.89 4.18
N LEU A 549 18.05 -30.36 5.17
CA LEU A 549 17.98 -28.95 5.55
C LEU A 549 18.24 -28.03 4.34
N SER A 550 19.02 -28.49 3.35
CA SER A 550 19.28 -27.81 2.08
C SER A 550 18.04 -27.73 1.18
N ASP A 551 17.22 -28.77 1.15
CA ASP A 551 15.98 -28.80 0.34
C ASP A 551 14.92 -27.87 0.92
N LEU A 552 14.85 -27.74 2.25
CA LEU A 552 13.99 -26.78 2.95
C LEU A 552 14.39 -25.31 2.70
N LEU A 553 15.68 -25.04 2.56
CA LEU A 553 16.21 -23.71 2.26
C LEU A 553 15.93 -23.27 0.81
N ASN A 554 15.71 -24.20 -0.12
CA ASN A 554 15.43 -23.92 -1.53
C ASN A 554 13.93 -23.84 -1.86
N TYR A 555 13.04 -24.33 -0.99
CA TYR A 555 11.57 -24.30 -1.23
C TYR A 555 10.96 -22.88 -1.17
N GLY A 556 11.69 -21.88 -0.71
CA GLY A 556 11.25 -20.47 -0.63
C GLY A 556 11.54 -19.63 -1.89
N LYS A 557 12.00 -20.23 -3.01
CA LYS A 557 12.34 -19.48 -4.24
C LYS A 557 11.33 -19.66 -5.39
N CYS A 558 10.27 -20.41 -5.17
CA CYS A 558 9.19 -20.58 -6.16
C CYS A 558 7.84 -20.28 -5.51
N SER A 559 7.56 -18.98 -5.32
CA SER A 559 6.16 -18.46 -5.25
C SER A 559 6.19 -16.97 -5.50
#